data_ae1c0fb76f8c45517457b9ef5d6e8580
#
_entry.id   ae1c0fb76f8c45517457b9ef5d6e8580
#
_cell.length_a   1.000
_cell.length_b   1.000
_cell.length_c   1.000
_cell.angle_alpha   90.00
_cell.angle_beta   90.00
_cell.angle_gamma   90.00
#
_symmetry.space_group_name_H-M   'P 1'
#
loop_
_entity.id
_entity.type
_entity.pdbx_description
1 polymer ?
#
loop_
_entity_poly.entity_id
_entity_poly.type
_entity_poly.pdbx_seq_one_letter_code
_entity_poly.pdbx_strand_id
1 'polypeptide(L)'
;MLSKNEIKLIKSLKYKKQRYLNKMFVVEGKKSIYEFINSKFVLHKLFSIDISEFSVNNVVRLSKSELEKISFLSNPNDHLAIFKIPNEKPVNKNNLLVGLE
;
A
#
# COMPACT_ATOMS: atom_id res chain seq x y z
N MET A 1 -1.31 16.08 -0.02
CA MET A 1 -2.77 16.16 0.15
C MET A 1 -3.46 15.09 -0.69
N LEU A 2 -4.49 14.48 -0.13
CA LEU A 2 -5.21 13.41 -0.81
C LEU A 2 -6.32 13.96 -1.69
N SER A 3 -6.40 13.44 -2.92
CA SER A 3 -7.54 13.72 -3.77
C SER A 3 -8.66 12.73 -3.48
N LYS A 4 -9.87 13.07 -3.91
CA LYS A 4 -10.99 12.16 -3.72
C LYS A 4 -10.79 10.85 -4.48
N ASN A 5 -10.20 10.94 -5.67
CA ASN A 5 -9.93 9.74 -6.46
C ASN A 5 -8.90 8.86 -5.78
N GLU A 6 -7.91 9.47 -5.16
CA GLU A 6 -6.88 8.72 -4.46
C GLU A 6 -7.45 7.99 -3.25
N ILE A 7 -8.29 8.68 -2.49
CA ILE A 7 -8.97 8.06 -1.35
C ILE A 7 -9.80 6.88 -1.82
N LYS A 8 -10.54 7.08 -2.90
CA LYS A 8 -11.40 6.04 -3.45
C LYS A 8 -10.60 4.82 -3.88
N LEU A 9 -9.50 5.06 -4.56
CA LEU A 9 -8.63 3.96 -4.99
C LEU A 9 -8.10 3.18 -3.80
N ILE A 10 -7.55 3.88 -2.82
CA ILE A 10 -6.96 3.22 -1.66
C ILE A 10 -8.01 2.39 -0.92
N LYS A 11 -9.18 2.96 -0.69
CA LYS A 11 -10.24 2.23 0.02
C LYS A 11 -10.71 1.02 -0.78
N SER A 12 -10.67 1.09 -2.10
CA SER A 12 -11.08 -0.04 -2.94
C SER A 12 -10.13 -1.22 -2.82
N LEU A 13 -8.87 -0.97 -2.44
CA LEU A 13 -7.88 -2.04 -2.31
C LEU A 13 -8.16 -2.96 -1.13
N LYS A 14 -9.16 -2.65 -0.35
CA LYS A 14 -9.68 -3.53 0.67
C LYS A 14 -10.19 -4.84 0.05
N TYR A 15 -10.67 -4.77 -1.17
CA TYR A 15 -11.26 -5.90 -1.86
C TYR A 15 -10.26 -6.59 -2.75
N LYS A 16 -10.23 -7.91 -2.69
CA LYS A 16 -9.29 -8.72 -3.45
C LYS A 16 -9.37 -8.44 -4.94
N LYS A 17 -10.59 -8.32 -5.46
CA LYS A 17 -10.79 -8.06 -6.89
C LYS A 17 -10.10 -6.77 -7.33
N GLN A 18 -10.22 -5.74 -6.52
CA GLN A 18 -9.62 -4.46 -6.84
C GLN A 18 -8.10 -4.52 -6.75
N ARG A 19 -7.57 -5.29 -5.80
CA ARG A 19 -6.12 -5.46 -5.70
C ARG A 19 -5.55 -6.11 -6.97
N TYR A 20 -6.26 -7.09 -7.50
CA TYR A 20 -5.82 -7.73 -8.75
C TYR A 20 -5.93 -6.79 -9.94
N LEU A 21 -7.03 -6.06 -10.03
CA LEU A 21 -7.23 -5.14 -11.15
C LEU A 21 -6.19 -4.03 -11.16
N ASN A 22 -5.88 -3.48 -10.02
CA ASN A 22 -4.93 -2.37 -9.92
C ASN A 22 -3.50 -2.84 -9.69
N LYS A 23 -3.31 -4.11 -9.38
CA LYS A 23 -2.00 -4.69 -9.08
C LYS A 23 -1.31 -3.93 -7.97
N MET A 24 -2.05 -3.67 -6.91
CA MET A 24 -1.57 -2.94 -5.75
C MET A 24 -2.21 -3.46 -4.49
N PHE A 25 -1.54 -3.25 -3.36
CA PHE A 25 -2.10 -3.60 -2.06
C PHE A 25 -1.58 -2.63 -1.01
N VAL A 26 -2.27 -2.60 0.13
CA VAL A 26 -2.00 -1.65 1.20
C VAL A 26 -1.33 -2.38 2.36
N VAL A 27 -0.30 -1.74 2.91
CA VAL A 27 0.40 -2.23 4.10
C VAL A 27 0.39 -1.11 5.13
N GLU A 28 -0.01 -1.40 6.35
CA GLU A 28 -0.04 -0.41 7.42
C GLU A 28 0.91 -0.81 8.54
N GLY A 29 1.54 0.20 9.14
CA GLY A 29 2.45 -0.03 10.25
C GLY A 29 3.90 0.00 9.81
N LYS A 30 4.73 0.66 10.63
CA LYS A 30 6.13 0.89 10.28
C LYS A 30 6.90 -0.40 10.04
N LYS A 31 6.74 -1.37 10.92
CA LYS A 31 7.48 -2.62 10.83
C LYS A 31 7.14 -3.38 9.54
N SER A 32 5.85 -3.52 9.27
CA SER A 32 5.41 -4.23 8.07
C SER A 32 5.85 -3.51 6.82
N ILE A 33 5.77 -2.18 6.82
CA ILE A 33 6.19 -1.39 5.66
C ILE A 33 7.67 -1.60 5.38
N TYR A 34 8.51 -1.59 6.42
CA TYR A 34 9.94 -1.83 6.23
C TYR A 34 10.21 -3.22 5.66
N GLU A 35 9.47 -4.23 6.11
CA GLU A 35 9.64 -5.57 5.60
C GLU A 35 9.34 -5.62 4.11
N PHE A 36 8.30 -4.94 3.67
CA PHE A 36 7.94 -4.93 2.26
C PHE A 36 8.88 -4.07 1.42
N ILE A 37 9.41 -2.99 2.00
CA ILE A 37 10.39 -2.16 1.30
C ILE A 37 11.64 -2.99 0.96
N ASN A 38 12.01 -3.90 1.85
CA ASN A 38 13.19 -4.75 1.64
C ASN A 38 12.88 -6.02 0.86
N SER A 39 11.68 -6.13 0.34
CA SER A 39 11.27 -7.29 -0.43
C SER A 39 11.30 -6.97 -1.93
N LYS A 40 10.80 -7.90 -2.73
CA LYS A 40 10.73 -7.71 -4.19
C LYS A 40 9.58 -6.79 -4.61
N PHE A 41 8.69 -6.43 -3.70
CA PHE A 41 7.57 -5.56 -4.04
C PHE A 41 8.05 -4.13 -4.18
N VAL A 42 7.46 -3.41 -5.14
CA VAL A 42 7.85 -2.04 -5.43
C VAL A 42 6.93 -1.08 -4.70
N LEU A 43 7.52 -0.16 -3.96
CA LEU A 43 6.76 0.86 -3.26
C LEU A 43 6.18 1.84 -4.27
N HIS A 44 4.86 1.94 -4.28
CA HIS A 44 4.19 2.91 -5.13
C HIS A 44 4.12 4.27 -4.44
N LYS A 45 3.66 4.29 -3.19
CA LYS A 45 3.55 5.53 -2.44
C LYS A 45 3.43 5.23 -0.96
N LEU A 46 4.06 6.06 -0.15
CA LEU A 46 4.01 5.94 1.31
C LEU A 46 3.38 7.20 1.88
N PHE A 47 2.37 7.01 2.72
CA PHE A 47 1.72 8.11 3.44
C PHE A 47 2.09 8.04 4.90
N SER A 48 2.50 9.16 5.48
CA SER A 48 2.95 9.18 6.86
C SER A 48 2.69 10.55 7.49
N ILE A 49 2.42 10.54 8.78
CA ILE A 49 2.34 11.80 9.52
C ILE A 49 3.74 12.30 9.88
N ASP A 50 4.73 11.42 9.82
CA ASP A 50 6.12 11.78 10.11
C ASP A 50 7.02 11.18 9.04
N ILE A 51 7.33 11.98 8.03
CA ILE A 51 8.10 11.50 6.89
C ILE A 51 9.57 11.27 7.22
N SER A 52 10.04 11.76 8.36
CA SER A 52 11.43 11.53 8.77
C SER A 52 11.72 10.09 9.14
N GLU A 53 10.67 9.29 9.33
CA GLU A 53 10.82 7.89 9.67
C GLU A 53 11.27 7.03 8.49
N PHE A 54 11.21 7.56 7.27
CA PHE A 54 11.49 6.77 6.08
C PHE A 54 12.43 7.52 5.14
N SER A 55 13.37 6.79 4.57
CA SER A 55 14.33 7.34 3.61
C SER A 55 14.03 6.86 2.20
N VAL A 56 12.81 7.07 1.75
CA VAL A 56 12.39 6.69 0.40
C VAL A 56 11.85 7.91 -0.32
N ASN A 57 11.78 7.81 -1.64
CA ASN A 57 11.41 8.95 -2.47
C ASN A 57 9.91 9.19 -2.59
N ASN A 58 9.13 8.12 -2.47
CA ASN A 58 7.70 8.22 -2.72
C ASN A 58 6.91 8.41 -1.43
N VAL A 59 7.29 9.41 -0.66
CA VAL A 59 6.66 9.68 0.64
C VAL A 59 5.81 10.93 0.55
N VAL A 60 4.58 10.82 1.06
CA VAL A 60 3.64 11.94 1.12
C VAL A 60 3.26 12.16 2.57
N ARG A 61 3.41 13.38 3.03
CA ARG A 61 3.04 13.73 4.40
C ARG A 61 1.55 13.99 4.49
N LEU A 62 0.90 13.38 5.47
CA LEU A 62 -0.52 13.57 5.73
C LEU A 62 -0.73 13.98 7.17
N SER A 63 -1.85 14.66 7.41
CA SER A 63 -2.29 14.90 8.76
C SER A 63 -2.90 13.60 9.30
N LYS A 64 -3.07 13.54 10.61
CA LYS A 64 -3.68 12.36 11.22
C LYS A 64 -5.09 12.13 10.70
N SER A 65 -5.86 13.20 10.54
CA SER A 65 -7.22 13.07 10.05
C SER A 65 -7.29 12.58 8.61
N GLU A 66 -6.32 12.99 7.79
CA GLU A 66 -6.26 12.51 6.41
C GLU A 66 -5.92 11.02 6.37
N LEU A 67 -4.98 10.61 7.22
CA LEU A 67 -4.58 9.21 7.28
C LEU A 67 -5.75 8.33 7.72
N GLU A 68 -6.56 8.82 8.64
CA GLU A 68 -7.74 8.09 9.09
C GLU A 68 -8.72 7.81 7.96
N LYS A 69 -8.75 8.68 6.95
CA LYS A 69 -9.66 8.51 5.83
C LYS A 69 -9.28 7.33 4.94
N ILE A 70 -8.02 6.94 4.94
CA ILE A 70 -7.56 5.87 4.06
C ILE A 70 -7.17 4.59 4.79
N SER A 71 -7.07 4.65 6.11
CA SER A 71 -6.72 3.47 6.89
C SER A 71 -7.87 2.47 6.94
N PHE A 72 -7.52 1.19 6.96
CA PHE A 72 -8.48 0.10 7.12
C PHE A 72 -8.66 -0.29 8.59
N LEU A 73 -7.87 0.30 9.46
CA LEU A 73 -7.85 -0.06 10.88
C LEU A 73 -8.73 0.87 11.69
N SER A 74 -9.32 0.33 12.76
CA SER A 74 -10.08 1.13 13.71
C SER A 74 -9.19 2.15 14.40
N ASN A 75 -7.97 1.73 14.74
CA ASN A 75 -6.96 2.61 15.31
C ASN A 75 -5.82 2.71 14.32
N PRO A 76 -5.85 3.70 13.43
CA PRO A 76 -4.86 3.79 12.36
C PRO A 76 -3.45 3.97 12.89
N ASN A 77 -2.50 3.36 12.19
CA ASN A 77 -1.10 3.62 12.44
C ASN A 77 -0.71 4.95 11.84
N ASP A 78 0.51 5.39 12.13
CA ASP A 78 1.02 6.65 11.60
C ASP A 78 1.50 6.54 10.16
N HIS A 79 1.51 5.35 9.61
CA HIS A 79 2.08 5.08 8.29
C HIS A 79 1.22 4.10 7.51
N LEU A 80 1.03 4.39 6.23
CA LEU A 80 0.30 3.51 5.32
C LEU A 80 1.01 3.55 3.98
N ALA A 81 1.31 2.37 3.43
CA ALA A 81 2.01 2.28 2.15
C ALA A 81 1.21 1.50 1.13
N ILE A 82 1.40 1.87 -0.12
CA ILE A 82 0.83 1.14 -1.24
C ILE A 82 1.99 0.53 -2.02
N PHE A 83 1.94 -0.78 -2.20
CA PHE A 83 2.95 -1.51 -2.95
C PHE A 83 2.35 -2.07 -4.22
N LYS A 84 3.19 -2.15 -5.25
CA LYS A 84 2.79 -2.74 -6.52
C LYS A 84 3.07 -4.23 -6.50
N ILE A 85 2.12 -5.00 -7.04
CA ILE A 85 2.33 -6.43 -7.24
C ILE A 85 3.13 -6.60 -8.51
N PRO A 86 4.25 -7.34 -8.48
CA PRO A 86 5.09 -7.50 -9.66
C PRO A 86 4.31 -8.12 -10.82
N ASN A 87 4.60 -7.61 -12.01
CA ASN A 87 3.98 -8.12 -13.22
C ASN A 87 4.82 -9.29 -13.72
N GLU A 88 4.52 -10.48 -13.24
CA GLU A 88 5.32 -11.65 -13.59
C GLU A 88 4.80 -12.30 -14.86
N LYS A 89 5.71 -12.97 -15.56
CA LYS A 89 5.33 -13.69 -16.76
C LYS A 89 4.38 -14.84 -16.41
N PRO A 90 3.38 -15.08 -17.24
CA PRO A 90 2.38 -16.10 -16.94
C PRO A 90 2.88 -17.52 -17.24
N VAL A 91 4.10 -17.81 -16.90
CA VAL A 91 4.68 -19.12 -17.17
C VAL A 91 4.05 -20.15 -16.24
N ASN A 92 3.79 -19.75 -15.01
CA ASN A 92 3.25 -20.63 -13.99
C ASN A 92 2.01 -20.01 -13.39
N LYS A 93 0.95 -20.02 -14.14
CA LYS A 93 -0.28 -19.37 -13.71
C LYS A 93 -0.83 -19.91 -12.40
N ASN A 94 -0.74 -21.22 -12.22
CA ASN A 94 -1.26 -21.82 -11.01
C ASN A 94 -0.50 -21.38 -9.78
N ASN A 95 0.81 -21.34 -9.88
CA ASN A 95 1.64 -20.89 -8.78
C ASN A 95 1.41 -19.42 -8.47
N LEU A 96 1.22 -18.64 -9.51
CA LEU A 96 0.99 -17.22 -9.33
C LEU A 96 -0.29 -16.98 -8.56
N LEU A 97 -1.35 -17.68 -8.91
CA LEU A 97 -2.62 -17.52 -8.23
C LEU A 97 -2.55 -17.93 -6.78
N VAL A 98 -1.90 -19.03 -6.51
CA VAL A 98 -1.75 -19.52 -5.15
C VAL A 98 -0.88 -18.58 -4.33
N GLY A 99 0.17 -18.08 -4.93
CA GLY A 99 1.08 -17.21 -4.21
C GLY A 99 0.48 -15.90 -3.77
N LEU A 100 -0.59 -15.47 -4.43
CA LEU A 100 -1.22 -14.21 -4.11
C LEU A 100 -2.33 -14.34 -3.07
N GLU A 101 -2.65 -15.53 -2.72
CA GLU A 101 -3.66 -15.74 -1.69
C GLU A 101 -3.02 -15.69 -0.32
#